data_3632abfc917092e61aa47a855227f84a
#
_entry.id   3632abfc917092e61aa47a855227f84a
#
_cell.length_a   1.000
_cell.length_b   1.000
_cell.length_c   1.000
_cell.angle_alpha   90.00
_cell.angle_beta   90.00
_cell.angle_gamma   90.00
#
_symmetry.space_group_name_H-M   'P 1'
#
loop_
_entity.id
_entity.type
_entity.pdbx_description
1 polymer ?
#
loop_
_entity_poly.entity_id
_entity_poly.type
_entity_poly.pdbx_seq_one_letter_code
_entity_poly.pdbx_strand_id
1 'polypeptide(L)'
;SQGEEAVKLFIGCNDHDTLLLFSDRGVAYALPAYRVPQCSRTAKGTPVVQLLPIPREEAITSLLAVSEFNDDTDLLMLTQGGFIKRTRLSAFSNIRSNGLIAIGLEDGDALTWVRLSIPGDSVLIGSKAGMTIHFRLADGELRPLGRTARGVRSMNLRKGDSLVSMDVLPAELADQIAASADDAGDGDDAGDVAETAVAAEGPWVLVASASGLGKRVPVTQFRLQKRAGMGLRAMKFRTDADELVGLRVLGAGEELLLVSEKGVIVRTSADAIPQQSRAATGVRLQRLDKGDRLADVVLVPPEAETDDDNEA
;
A
#
# COMPACT_ATOMS: atom_id res chain seq x y z
N SER A 1 -24.10 14.20 -16.55
CA SER A 1 -23.00 14.54 -15.65
C SER A 1 -21.87 13.56 -15.93
N GLN A 2 -20.82 14.03 -16.58
CA GLN A 2 -19.56 13.29 -16.72
C GLN A 2 -18.90 13.37 -15.35
N GLY A 3 -18.97 12.29 -14.57
CA GLY A 3 -18.16 12.14 -13.38
C GLY A 3 -16.70 12.01 -13.82
N GLU A 4 -15.84 12.89 -13.33
CA GLU A 4 -14.40 12.75 -13.48
C GLU A 4 -13.99 11.46 -12.78
N GLU A 5 -13.60 10.45 -13.55
CA GLU A 5 -13.10 9.18 -13.02
C GLU A 5 -11.67 9.40 -12.54
N ALA A 6 -11.46 9.37 -11.22
CA ALA A 6 -10.13 9.44 -10.64
C ALA A 6 -9.37 8.12 -10.84
N VAL A 7 -8.06 8.21 -11.09
CA VAL A 7 -7.18 7.02 -11.13
C VAL A 7 -7.15 6.39 -9.74
N LYS A 8 -7.59 5.12 -9.62
CA LYS A 8 -7.63 4.38 -8.35
C LYS A 8 -6.46 3.43 -8.19
N LEU A 9 -6.04 2.78 -9.28
CA LEU A 9 -4.97 1.80 -9.29
C LEU A 9 -4.06 2.05 -10.48
N PHE A 10 -2.75 1.97 -10.25
CA PHE A 10 -1.72 2.18 -11.24
C PHE A 10 -0.63 1.11 -11.09
N ILE A 11 -0.20 0.50 -12.20
CA ILE A 11 0.85 -0.53 -12.19
C ILE A 11 1.68 -0.47 -13.46
N GLY A 12 2.99 -0.69 -13.30
CA GLY A 12 3.89 -1.00 -14.40
C GLY A 12 3.95 -2.51 -14.66
N CYS A 13 3.94 -2.93 -15.92
CA CYS A 13 4.05 -4.32 -16.30
C CYS A 13 4.74 -4.48 -17.66
N ASN A 14 5.29 -5.68 -17.89
CA ASN A 14 5.79 -6.11 -19.18
C ASN A 14 4.72 -6.88 -19.94
N ASP A 15 4.82 -6.95 -21.28
CA ASP A 15 3.84 -7.65 -22.13
C ASP A 15 3.67 -9.13 -21.77
N HIS A 16 4.71 -9.77 -21.25
CA HIS A 16 4.70 -11.18 -20.85
C HIS A 16 4.19 -11.43 -19.43
N ASP A 17 3.92 -10.38 -18.66
CA ASP A 17 3.39 -10.52 -17.31
C ASP A 17 1.94 -10.98 -17.32
N THR A 18 1.54 -11.60 -16.22
CA THR A 18 0.14 -11.84 -15.89
C THR A 18 -0.31 -10.77 -14.90
N LEU A 19 -1.37 -10.06 -15.23
CA LEU A 19 -2.03 -9.15 -14.30
C LEU A 19 -2.97 -9.95 -13.40
N LEU A 20 -2.80 -9.84 -12.10
CA LEU A 20 -3.72 -10.34 -11.10
C LEU A 20 -4.58 -9.18 -10.59
N LEU A 21 -5.89 -9.34 -10.70
CA LEU A 21 -6.88 -8.39 -10.20
C LEU A 21 -7.61 -9.04 -9.03
N PHE A 22 -7.70 -8.33 -7.93
CA PHE A 22 -8.39 -8.81 -6.72
C PHE A 22 -9.63 -7.98 -6.47
N SER A 23 -10.75 -8.64 -6.26
CA SER A 23 -12.00 -7.97 -5.93
C SER A 23 -12.18 -7.81 -4.42
N ASP A 24 -13.06 -6.89 -4.04
CA ASP A 24 -13.50 -6.66 -2.66
C ASP A 24 -14.16 -7.91 -2.05
N ARG A 25 -14.66 -8.83 -2.88
CA ARG A 25 -15.23 -10.12 -2.48
C ARG A 25 -14.19 -11.21 -2.25
N GLY A 26 -12.90 -10.89 -2.35
CA GLY A 26 -11.80 -11.83 -2.12
C GLY A 26 -11.56 -12.81 -3.25
N VAL A 27 -11.91 -12.45 -4.48
CA VAL A 27 -11.71 -13.24 -5.69
C VAL A 27 -10.55 -12.68 -6.50
N ALA A 28 -9.67 -13.57 -6.97
CA ALA A 28 -8.57 -13.25 -7.87
C ALA A 28 -8.97 -13.57 -9.32
N TYR A 29 -8.68 -12.65 -10.23
CA TYR A 29 -8.81 -12.80 -11.67
C TYR A 29 -7.45 -12.63 -12.32
N ALA A 30 -7.23 -13.27 -13.46
CA ALA A 30 -5.99 -13.19 -14.22
C ALA A 30 -6.23 -12.70 -15.64
N LEU A 31 -5.38 -11.79 -16.09
CA LEU A 31 -5.38 -11.25 -17.45
C LEU A 31 -3.93 -11.15 -17.94
N PRO A 32 -3.56 -11.78 -19.07
CA PRO A 32 -2.26 -11.52 -19.69
C PRO A 32 -2.11 -10.05 -20.04
N ALA A 33 -0.96 -9.44 -19.71
CA ALA A 33 -0.73 -8.01 -19.89
C ALA A 33 -0.89 -7.57 -21.35
N TYR A 34 -0.45 -8.39 -22.33
CA TYR A 34 -0.59 -8.10 -23.76
C TYR A 34 -2.06 -8.00 -24.25
N ARG A 35 -3.03 -8.47 -23.47
CA ARG A 35 -4.47 -8.36 -23.80
C ARG A 35 -5.07 -7.02 -23.37
N VAL A 36 -4.35 -6.21 -22.61
CA VAL A 36 -4.79 -4.86 -22.26
C VAL A 36 -4.64 -3.96 -23.48
N PRO A 37 -5.71 -3.34 -23.97
CA PRO A 37 -5.62 -2.48 -25.16
C PRO A 37 -4.76 -1.26 -24.90
N GLN A 38 -3.85 -0.95 -25.82
CA GLN A 38 -3.15 0.30 -25.83
C GLN A 38 -4.09 1.44 -26.23
N CYS A 39 -4.01 2.55 -25.54
CA CYS A 39 -4.78 3.73 -25.86
C CYS A 39 -3.97 5.02 -25.60
N SER A 40 -4.32 6.10 -26.30
CA SER A 40 -3.73 7.41 -26.05
C SER A 40 -4.20 7.99 -24.71
N ARG A 41 -3.48 9.01 -24.20
CA ARG A 41 -3.84 9.69 -22.93
C ARG A 41 -5.23 10.31 -22.94
N THR A 42 -5.76 10.65 -24.11
CA THR A 42 -7.07 11.31 -24.31
C THR A 42 -8.17 10.33 -24.70
N ALA A 43 -7.83 9.05 -24.92
CA ALA A 43 -8.82 8.05 -25.31
C ALA A 43 -9.66 7.62 -24.11
N LYS A 44 -10.93 7.27 -24.42
CA LYS A 44 -11.78 6.62 -23.44
C LYS A 44 -11.27 5.21 -23.20
N GLY A 45 -10.98 4.87 -21.93
CA GLY A 45 -10.49 3.55 -21.55
C GLY A 45 -11.48 2.42 -21.84
N THR A 46 -10.97 1.21 -21.84
CA THR A 46 -11.79 -0.02 -21.98
C THR A 46 -12.28 -0.47 -20.59
N PRO A 47 -13.60 -0.65 -20.39
CA PRO A 47 -14.09 -1.20 -19.13
C PRO A 47 -13.52 -2.60 -18.86
N VAL A 48 -13.05 -2.85 -17.65
CA VAL A 48 -12.44 -4.13 -17.25
C VAL A 48 -13.39 -5.32 -17.47
N VAL A 49 -14.68 -5.12 -17.36
CA VAL A 49 -15.72 -6.14 -17.60
C VAL A 49 -15.78 -6.61 -19.06
N GLN A 50 -15.19 -5.89 -20.00
CA GLN A 50 -15.04 -6.33 -21.39
C GLN A 50 -13.86 -7.29 -21.58
N LEU A 51 -12.90 -7.24 -20.67
CA LEU A 51 -11.70 -8.07 -20.69
C LEU A 51 -11.84 -9.30 -19.79
N LEU A 52 -12.59 -9.19 -18.69
CA LEU A 52 -12.80 -10.23 -17.69
C LEU A 52 -14.27 -10.27 -17.25
N PRO A 53 -14.86 -11.47 -17.07
CA PRO A 53 -16.24 -11.64 -16.64
C PRO A 53 -16.41 -11.39 -15.13
N ILE A 54 -16.10 -10.16 -14.69
CA ILE A 54 -16.24 -9.76 -13.29
C ILE A 54 -17.70 -9.40 -13.02
N PRO A 55 -18.34 -9.98 -11.98
CA PRO A 55 -19.69 -9.60 -11.57
C PRO A 55 -19.83 -8.10 -11.30
N ARG A 56 -20.99 -7.52 -11.60
CA ARG A 56 -21.22 -6.07 -11.47
C ARG A 56 -21.16 -5.56 -10.03
N GLU A 57 -21.45 -6.44 -9.08
CA GLU A 57 -21.42 -6.19 -7.66
C GLU A 57 -20.01 -6.28 -7.03
N GLU A 58 -19.03 -6.71 -7.81
CA GLU A 58 -17.64 -6.76 -7.38
C GLU A 58 -16.85 -5.52 -7.85
N ALA A 59 -16.05 -4.95 -6.94
CA ALA A 59 -15.11 -3.88 -7.25
C ALA A 59 -13.68 -4.39 -7.17
N ILE A 60 -12.85 -4.05 -8.15
CA ILE A 60 -11.41 -4.35 -8.09
C ILE A 60 -10.75 -3.38 -7.13
N THR A 61 -10.11 -3.93 -6.10
CA THR A 61 -9.46 -3.18 -5.02
C THR A 61 -7.94 -3.27 -5.06
N SER A 62 -7.37 -4.26 -5.76
CA SER A 62 -5.93 -4.42 -5.89
C SER A 62 -5.55 -5.01 -7.24
N LEU A 63 -4.36 -4.61 -7.74
CA LEU A 63 -3.82 -5.01 -9.03
C LEU A 63 -2.34 -5.27 -8.90
N LEU A 64 -1.87 -6.42 -9.38
CA LEU A 64 -0.46 -6.81 -9.39
C LEU A 64 -0.03 -7.31 -10.77
N ALA A 65 1.24 -7.09 -11.11
CA ALA A 65 1.90 -7.73 -12.25
C ALA A 65 2.80 -8.87 -11.76
N VAL A 66 2.65 -10.04 -12.35
CA VAL A 66 3.40 -11.24 -11.99
C VAL A 66 4.09 -11.80 -13.22
N SER A 67 5.42 -11.92 -13.18
CA SER A 67 6.21 -12.49 -14.25
C SER A 67 6.28 -14.01 -14.16
N GLU A 68 6.32 -14.56 -12.95
CA GLU A 68 6.45 -15.99 -12.68
C GLU A 68 5.69 -16.39 -11.41
N PHE A 69 4.96 -17.51 -11.47
CA PHE A 69 4.29 -18.11 -10.32
C PHE A 69 5.22 -19.16 -9.68
N ASN A 70 5.79 -18.83 -8.54
CA ASN A 70 6.75 -19.66 -7.82
C ASN A 70 6.33 -19.90 -6.38
N ASP A 71 7.11 -20.73 -5.66
CA ASP A 71 6.90 -21.07 -4.25
C ASP A 71 7.69 -20.18 -3.28
N ASP A 72 8.56 -19.30 -3.81
CA ASP A 72 9.41 -18.41 -3.01
C ASP A 72 8.77 -17.06 -2.72
N THR A 73 7.71 -16.73 -3.45
CA THR A 73 6.95 -15.49 -3.32
C THR A 73 5.57 -15.77 -2.76
N ASP A 74 5.13 -14.91 -1.85
CA ASP A 74 3.79 -14.94 -1.28
C ASP A 74 2.95 -13.75 -1.76
N LEU A 75 1.64 -13.96 -1.85
CA LEU A 75 0.65 -12.89 -1.86
C LEU A 75 0.26 -12.56 -0.43
N LEU A 76 0.59 -11.36 0.01
CA LEU A 76 0.16 -10.80 1.28
C LEU A 76 -1.17 -10.07 1.06
N MET A 77 -2.20 -10.49 1.77
CA MET A 77 -3.57 -9.98 1.64
C MET A 77 -4.05 -9.40 2.95
N LEU A 78 -4.67 -8.21 2.89
CA LEU A 78 -5.21 -7.53 4.06
C LEU A 78 -6.64 -7.06 3.76
N THR A 79 -7.57 -7.40 4.67
CA THR A 79 -8.96 -6.98 4.61
C THR A 79 -9.18 -5.65 5.31
N GLN A 80 -10.25 -4.96 4.96
CA GLN A 80 -10.66 -3.72 5.62
C GLN A 80 -10.93 -3.92 7.12
N GLY A 81 -11.46 -5.09 7.50
CA GLY A 81 -11.69 -5.49 8.88
C GLY A 81 -10.43 -5.88 9.66
N GLY A 82 -9.25 -5.86 9.03
CA GLY A 82 -7.97 -6.06 9.71
C GLY A 82 -7.49 -7.51 9.75
N PHE A 83 -8.02 -8.41 8.93
CA PHE A 83 -7.49 -9.76 8.76
C PHE A 83 -6.40 -9.80 7.72
N ILE A 84 -5.27 -10.39 8.07
CA ILE A 84 -4.09 -10.53 7.21
C ILE A 84 -3.74 -12.00 7.02
N LYS A 85 -3.33 -12.34 5.80
CA LYS A 85 -2.71 -13.63 5.52
C LYS A 85 -1.71 -13.52 4.38
N ARG A 86 -0.82 -14.50 4.30
CA ARG A 86 -0.02 -14.74 3.09
C ARG A 86 -0.32 -16.12 2.54
N THR A 87 -0.33 -16.21 1.21
CA THR A 87 -0.54 -17.45 0.47
C THR A 87 0.51 -17.54 -0.62
N ARG A 88 1.09 -18.72 -0.83
CA ARG A 88 2.09 -18.94 -1.89
C ARG A 88 1.57 -18.48 -3.24
N LEU A 89 2.39 -17.75 -3.99
CA LEU A 89 2.04 -17.26 -5.32
C LEU A 89 1.73 -18.40 -6.29
N SER A 90 2.41 -19.54 -6.18
CA SER A 90 2.16 -20.74 -6.97
C SER A 90 0.72 -21.27 -6.88
N ALA A 91 0.02 -21.00 -5.76
CA ALA A 91 -1.39 -21.37 -5.60
C ALA A 91 -2.34 -20.63 -6.57
N PHE A 92 -1.85 -19.60 -7.24
CA PHE A 92 -2.59 -18.76 -8.19
C PHE A 92 -2.15 -18.96 -9.64
N SER A 93 -1.31 -19.96 -9.93
CA SER A 93 -0.81 -20.22 -11.27
C SER A 93 -1.90 -20.65 -12.28
N ASN A 94 -3.04 -21.09 -11.79
CA ASN A 94 -4.13 -21.59 -12.63
C ASN A 94 -5.47 -20.98 -12.23
N ILE A 95 -5.70 -19.74 -12.66
CA ILE A 95 -6.95 -19.01 -12.43
C ILE A 95 -7.87 -19.20 -13.64
N ARG A 96 -9.04 -19.76 -13.39
CA ARG A 96 -10.07 -19.91 -14.43
C ARG A 96 -10.75 -18.58 -14.73
N SER A 97 -11.46 -18.50 -15.85
CA SER A 97 -12.14 -17.27 -16.30
C SER A 97 -13.16 -16.71 -15.29
N ASN A 98 -13.77 -17.56 -14.47
CA ASN A 98 -14.70 -17.14 -13.41
C ASN A 98 -14.01 -16.73 -12.10
N GLY A 99 -12.68 -16.62 -12.09
CA GLY A 99 -11.90 -16.25 -10.92
C GLY A 99 -11.59 -17.42 -9.99
N LEU A 100 -10.87 -17.09 -8.94
CA LEU A 100 -10.39 -18.03 -7.93
C LEU A 100 -10.50 -17.39 -6.55
N ILE A 101 -11.11 -18.07 -5.58
CA ILE A 101 -11.14 -17.56 -4.20
C ILE A 101 -9.72 -17.38 -3.70
N ALA A 102 -9.39 -16.16 -3.30
CA ALA A 102 -8.08 -15.78 -2.77
C ALA A 102 -8.05 -15.74 -1.24
N ILE A 103 -9.15 -15.36 -0.61
CA ILE A 103 -9.31 -15.24 0.84
C ILE A 103 -10.76 -15.51 1.25
N GLY A 104 -10.96 -16.16 2.38
CA GLY A 104 -12.27 -16.21 3.04
C GLY A 104 -12.56 -14.87 3.74
N LEU A 105 -13.75 -14.34 3.58
CA LEU A 105 -14.19 -13.10 4.21
C LEU A 105 -15.28 -13.35 5.24
N GLU A 106 -15.31 -12.54 6.30
CA GLU A 106 -16.48 -12.42 7.17
C GLU A 106 -17.55 -11.54 6.52
N ASP A 107 -18.78 -11.67 6.99
CA ASP A 107 -19.88 -10.84 6.52
C ASP A 107 -19.59 -9.34 6.75
N GLY A 108 -19.68 -8.57 5.69
CA GLY A 108 -19.40 -7.13 5.72
C GLY A 108 -17.93 -6.74 5.62
N ASP A 109 -17.00 -7.70 5.55
CA ASP A 109 -15.58 -7.42 5.31
C ASP A 109 -15.27 -7.39 3.81
N ALA A 110 -14.15 -6.77 3.45
CA ALA A 110 -13.69 -6.62 2.07
C ALA A 110 -12.17 -6.82 1.98
N LEU A 111 -11.73 -7.55 0.95
CA LEU A 111 -10.31 -7.57 0.58
C LEU A 111 -9.95 -6.25 -0.10
N THR A 112 -8.95 -5.55 0.43
CA THR A 112 -8.61 -4.21 -0.05
C THR A 112 -7.17 -4.10 -0.52
N TRP A 113 -6.22 -4.73 0.16
CA TRP A 113 -4.80 -4.62 -0.18
C TRP A 113 -4.20 -6.00 -0.44
N VAL A 114 -3.51 -6.12 -1.56
CA VAL A 114 -2.70 -7.28 -1.91
C VAL A 114 -1.34 -6.81 -2.38
N ARG A 115 -0.27 -7.40 -1.87
CA ARG A 115 1.13 -7.13 -2.23
C ARG A 115 1.89 -8.43 -2.38
N LEU A 116 2.93 -8.40 -3.21
CA LEU A 116 3.92 -9.46 -3.24
C LEU A 116 4.85 -9.31 -2.04
N SER A 117 5.26 -10.42 -1.45
CA SER A 117 6.25 -10.49 -0.38
C SER A 117 7.10 -11.75 -0.49
N ILE A 118 8.29 -11.70 0.05
CA ILE A 118 9.19 -12.85 0.17
C ILE A 118 9.46 -13.15 1.65
N PRO A 119 9.93 -14.36 2.00
CA PRO A 119 10.30 -14.67 3.37
C PRO A 119 11.31 -13.69 3.95
N GLY A 120 11.04 -13.19 5.16
CA GLY A 120 11.88 -12.21 5.84
C GLY A 120 11.45 -10.76 5.68
N ASP A 121 10.65 -10.43 4.67
CA ASP A 121 10.03 -9.11 4.54
C ASP A 121 9.24 -8.73 5.79
N SER A 122 8.89 -7.47 5.89
CA SER A 122 8.00 -6.95 6.93
C SER A 122 6.85 -6.15 6.32
N VAL A 123 5.81 -5.93 7.09
CA VAL A 123 4.63 -5.19 6.67
C VAL A 123 4.37 -4.01 7.58
N LEU A 124 4.08 -2.86 6.96
CA LEU A 124 3.66 -1.63 7.62
C LEU A 124 2.19 -1.36 7.29
N ILE A 125 1.36 -1.25 8.31
CA ILE A 125 -0.09 -1.07 8.19
C ILE A 125 -0.49 0.20 8.91
N GLY A 126 -1.35 1.01 8.29
CA GLY A 126 -1.86 2.26 8.85
C GLY A 126 -3.37 2.25 9.04
N SER A 127 -3.86 2.91 10.10
CA SER A 127 -5.28 3.11 10.37
C SER A 127 -5.71 4.56 10.17
N LYS A 128 -7.00 4.80 9.98
CA LYS A 128 -7.60 6.13 9.85
C LYS A 128 -7.25 7.06 11.00
N ALA A 129 -7.24 6.53 12.23
CA ALA A 129 -6.88 7.28 13.43
C ALA A 129 -5.39 7.65 13.52
N GLY A 130 -4.60 7.35 12.49
CA GLY A 130 -3.17 7.69 12.44
C GLY A 130 -2.29 6.76 13.23
N MET A 131 -2.76 5.55 13.54
CA MET A 131 -1.95 4.50 14.15
C MET A 131 -1.30 3.63 13.09
N THR A 132 -0.14 3.08 13.38
CA THR A 132 0.59 2.19 12.48
C THR A 132 1.20 1.02 13.23
N ILE A 133 1.22 -0.14 12.61
CA ILE A 133 1.89 -1.33 13.12
C ILE A 133 2.88 -1.85 12.08
N HIS A 134 4.05 -2.28 12.54
CA HIS A 134 5.10 -2.83 11.71
C HIS A 134 5.56 -4.17 12.30
N PHE A 135 5.47 -5.25 11.55
CA PHE A 135 5.89 -6.58 12.00
C PHE A 135 6.46 -7.43 10.85
N ARG A 136 7.28 -8.43 11.22
CA ARG A 136 7.89 -9.32 10.24
C ARG A 136 6.91 -10.35 9.68
N LEU A 137 7.10 -10.68 8.41
CA LEU A 137 6.41 -11.78 7.73
C LEU A 137 7.18 -13.10 7.93
N ALA A 138 7.35 -13.48 9.19
CA ALA A 138 8.00 -14.73 9.58
C ALA A 138 6.95 -15.77 9.97
N ASP A 139 7.28 -17.05 9.88
CA ASP A 139 6.36 -18.16 10.17
C ASP A 139 5.82 -18.13 11.61
N GLY A 140 6.60 -17.62 12.56
CA GLY A 140 6.17 -17.43 13.95
C GLY A 140 5.10 -16.34 14.12
N GLU A 141 5.07 -15.34 13.26
CA GLU A 141 4.09 -14.24 13.29
C GLU A 141 2.96 -14.44 12.28
N LEU A 142 3.29 -14.88 11.06
CA LEU A 142 2.33 -15.03 9.97
C LEU A 142 2.75 -16.16 9.03
N ARG A 143 2.40 -17.40 9.37
CA ARG A 143 2.67 -18.55 8.50
C ARG A 143 1.84 -18.48 7.21
N PRO A 144 2.33 -19.03 6.09
CA PRO A 144 1.54 -19.18 4.87
C PRO A 144 0.27 -20.01 5.11
N LEU A 145 -0.84 -19.57 4.52
CA LEU A 145 -2.14 -20.23 4.62
C LEU A 145 -2.70 -20.53 3.23
N GLY A 146 -3.61 -21.48 3.14
CA GLY A 146 -4.33 -21.81 1.91
C GLY A 146 -5.28 -20.68 1.49
N ARG A 147 -5.70 -20.72 0.21
CA ARG A 147 -6.51 -19.69 -0.43
C ARG A 147 -7.82 -19.38 0.27
N THR A 148 -8.52 -20.38 0.76
CA THR A 148 -9.86 -20.21 1.39
C THR A 148 -9.80 -19.76 2.85
N ALA A 149 -8.62 -19.72 3.46
CA ALA A 149 -8.46 -19.24 4.82
C ALA A 149 -8.75 -17.73 4.93
N ARG A 150 -9.36 -17.32 6.03
CA ARG A 150 -9.64 -15.91 6.34
C ARG A 150 -8.38 -15.12 6.73
N GLY A 151 -7.43 -15.77 7.34
CA GLY A 151 -6.26 -15.14 7.92
C GLY A 151 -6.41 -14.87 9.42
N VAL A 152 -5.54 -14.01 9.92
CA VAL A 152 -5.42 -13.69 11.35
C VAL A 152 -5.46 -12.18 11.55
N ARG A 153 -5.73 -11.72 12.75
CA ARG A 153 -5.77 -10.28 13.07
C ARG A 153 -4.40 -9.63 12.87
N SER A 154 -4.36 -8.54 12.10
CA SER A 154 -3.13 -7.79 11.83
C SER A 154 -2.82 -6.75 12.91
N MET A 155 -3.83 -5.97 13.30
CA MET A 155 -3.73 -4.86 14.23
C MET A 155 -4.94 -4.84 15.15
N ASN A 156 -4.77 -4.40 16.39
CA ASN A 156 -5.88 -4.18 17.32
C ASN A 156 -6.41 -2.75 17.13
N LEU A 157 -7.48 -2.63 16.35
CA LEU A 157 -8.12 -1.36 16.06
C LEU A 157 -9.01 -0.91 17.23
N ARG A 158 -8.99 0.39 17.51
CA ARG A 158 -9.94 1.02 18.43
C ARG A 158 -11.34 1.01 17.81
N LYS A 159 -12.36 1.12 18.65
CA LYS A 159 -13.77 1.23 18.18
C LYS A 159 -13.92 2.42 17.23
N GLY A 160 -14.44 2.15 16.05
CA GLY A 160 -14.67 3.18 15.02
C GLY A 160 -13.46 3.47 14.13
N ASP A 161 -12.28 2.86 14.38
CA ASP A 161 -11.13 2.96 13.53
C ASP A 161 -11.16 1.87 12.43
N SER A 162 -10.49 2.11 11.31
CA SER A 162 -10.37 1.18 10.19
C SER A 162 -9.02 1.33 9.52
N LEU A 163 -8.61 0.31 8.79
CA LEU A 163 -7.35 0.33 8.04
C LEU A 163 -7.47 1.19 6.78
N VAL A 164 -6.38 1.83 6.40
CA VAL A 164 -6.30 2.70 5.21
C VAL A 164 -5.12 2.40 4.31
N SER A 165 -4.09 1.70 4.79
CA SER A 165 -2.89 1.45 4.00
C SER A 165 -2.16 0.20 4.44
N MET A 166 -1.50 -0.45 3.49
CA MET A 166 -0.53 -1.52 3.71
C MET A 166 0.63 -1.36 2.75
N ASP A 167 1.86 -1.48 3.26
CA ASP A 167 3.06 -1.55 2.44
C ASP A 167 4.00 -2.64 2.93
N VAL A 168 4.84 -3.17 2.03
CA VAL A 168 5.81 -4.23 2.34
C VAL A 168 7.21 -3.64 2.29
N LEU A 169 8.03 -3.97 3.30
CA LEU A 169 9.41 -3.55 3.41
C LEU A 169 10.33 -4.77 3.22
N PRO A 170 11.39 -4.64 2.41
CA PRO A 170 12.38 -5.69 2.23
C PRO A 170 13.03 -6.13 3.56
N ALA A 171 13.46 -7.39 3.61
CA ALA A 171 14.07 -7.99 4.80
C ALA A 171 15.28 -7.19 5.32
N GLU A 172 16.14 -6.71 4.41
CA GLU A 172 17.33 -5.92 4.75
C GLU A 172 16.97 -4.63 5.48
N LEU A 173 15.89 -3.98 5.08
CA LEU A 173 15.39 -2.77 5.72
C LEU A 173 14.80 -3.08 7.09
N ALA A 174 14.08 -4.18 7.23
CA ALA A 174 13.57 -4.63 8.51
C ALA A 174 14.72 -4.98 9.49
N ASP A 175 15.83 -5.52 9.01
CA ASP A 175 17.03 -5.78 9.80
C ASP A 175 17.71 -4.49 10.28
N GLN A 176 17.81 -3.48 9.41
CA GLN A 176 18.34 -2.16 9.78
C GLN A 176 17.48 -1.49 10.86
N ILE A 177 16.16 -1.57 10.74
CA ILE A 177 15.22 -1.02 11.74
C ILE A 177 15.38 -1.75 13.09
N ALA A 178 15.54 -3.08 13.08
CA ALA A 178 15.74 -3.86 14.28
C ALA A 178 17.05 -3.47 14.98
N ALA A 179 18.13 -3.36 14.24
CA ALA A 179 19.43 -2.96 14.76
C ALA A 179 19.42 -1.55 15.38
N SER A 180 18.68 -0.61 14.77
CA SER A 180 18.51 0.75 15.29
C SER A 180 17.71 0.81 16.61
N ALA A 181 16.84 -0.16 16.86
CA ALA A 181 16.02 -0.21 18.06
C ALA A 181 16.80 -0.73 19.28
N ASP A 182 17.77 -1.61 19.09
CA ASP A 182 18.61 -2.14 20.16
C ASP A 182 19.51 -1.07 20.77
N ASP A 183 19.88 -0.03 20.01
CA ASP A 183 20.67 1.12 20.48
C ASP A 183 19.84 2.14 21.31
N ALA A 184 18.50 2.11 21.18
CA ALA A 184 17.62 3.16 21.71
C ALA A 184 16.99 2.87 23.08
N GLY A 185 17.19 1.68 23.68
CA GLY A 185 16.63 1.32 25.00
C GLY A 185 15.09 1.20 25.02
N ASP A 186 14.59 0.25 25.79
CA ASP A 186 13.16 -0.15 25.89
C ASP A 186 12.33 0.90 26.68
N GLY A 187 12.09 2.06 26.10
CA GLY A 187 11.22 3.11 26.65
C GLY A 187 9.86 3.14 25.93
N ASP A 188 8.82 2.65 26.58
CA ASP A 188 7.42 2.68 26.08
C ASP A 188 6.82 4.10 25.95
N ASP A 189 7.55 5.12 26.34
CA ASP A 189 7.17 6.54 26.29
C ASP A 189 8.32 7.38 25.68
N ALA A 190 8.72 7.05 24.47
CA ALA A 190 9.55 7.95 23.68
C ALA A 190 8.69 9.10 23.16
N GLY A 191 8.25 9.93 24.07
CA GLY A 191 8.00 11.32 23.78
C GLY A 191 9.28 11.87 23.16
N ASP A 192 9.14 12.51 21.99
CA ASP A 192 10.17 13.32 21.36
C ASP A 192 11.59 12.73 21.44
N VAL A 193 11.89 11.70 20.64
CA VAL A 193 13.28 11.48 20.29
C VAL A 193 13.70 12.73 19.52
N ALA A 194 14.43 13.57 20.25
CA ALA A 194 14.94 14.83 19.79
C ALA A 194 15.43 14.72 18.34
N GLU A 195 15.09 15.74 17.59
CA GLU A 195 15.77 16.29 16.45
C GLU A 195 17.28 15.96 16.38
N THR A 196 17.65 14.70 16.25
CA THR A 196 18.91 14.37 15.62
C THR A 196 18.64 14.38 14.14
N ALA A 197 18.68 15.59 13.61
CA ALA A 197 18.70 15.87 12.20
C ALA A 197 19.99 15.35 11.58
N VAL A 198 20.15 14.05 11.52
CA VAL A 198 20.92 13.46 10.45
C VAL A 198 19.92 13.36 9.30
N ALA A 199 20.17 14.11 8.24
CA ALA A 199 19.46 13.94 6.98
C ALA A 199 19.65 12.49 6.58
N ALA A 200 18.67 11.65 6.92
CA ALA A 200 18.71 10.25 6.53
C ALA A 200 18.63 10.20 5.01
N GLU A 201 19.52 9.48 4.39
CA GLU A 201 19.51 9.26 2.92
C GLU A 201 18.34 8.39 2.47
N GLY A 202 17.33 8.18 3.32
CA GLY A 202 16.18 7.31 3.12
C GLY A 202 16.48 5.85 3.44
N PRO A 203 15.55 4.94 3.23
CA PRO A 203 14.15 5.21 2.81
C PRO A 203 13.31 5.85 3.91
N TRP A 204 12.20 6.44 3.49
CA TRP A 204 11.24 7.11 4.37
C TRP A 204 9.87 6.45 4.27
N VAL A 205 9.02 6.77 5.23
CA VAL A 205 7.58 6.55 5.14
C VAL A 205 6.91 7.90 4.87
N LEU A 206 6.22 8.02 3.74
CA LEU A 206 5.30 9.11 3.52
C LEU A 206 4.06 8.88 4.38
N VAL A 207 3.67 9.91 5.12
CA VAL A 207 2.45 9.92 5.92
C VAL A 207 1.61 11.10 5.45
N ALA A 208 0.39 10.85 4.99
CA ALA A 208 -0.49 11.87 4.45
C ALA A 208 -1.90 11.78 5.03
N SER A 209 -2.52 12.94 5.31
CA SER A 209 -3.87 13.05 5.86
C SER A 209 -4.90 13.54 4.85
N ALA A 210 -6.17 13.30 5.12
CA ALA A 210 -7.28 13.71 4.28
C ALA A 210 -7.38 15.24 4.08
N SER A 211 -6.88 16.02 5.02
CA SER A 211 -6.80 17.48 4.88
C SER A 211 -5.66 17.97 3.96
N GLY A 212 -4.90 17.05 3.35
CA GLY A 212 -3.80 17.37 2.42
C GLY A 212 -2.49 17.72 3.13
N LEU A 213 -2.35 17.39 4.41
CA LEU A 213 -1.10 17.50 5.16
C LEU A 213 -0.27 16.22 5.01
N GLY A 214 1.05 16.33 5.06
CA GLY A 214 1.90 15.17 5.03
C GLY A 214 3.36 15.48 5.31
N LYS A 215 4.16 14.43 5.41
CA LYS A 215 5.58 14.45 5.77
C LYS A 215 6.27 13.18 5.33
N ARG A 216 7.59 13.22 5.23
CA ARG A 216 8.43 12.02 5.18
C ARG A 216 8.98 11.75 6.58
N VAL A 217 8.85 10.54 7.04
CA VAL A 217 9.39 10.10 8.34
C VAL A 217 10.44 9.03 8.08
N PRO A 218 11.66 9.12 8.65
CA PRO A 218 12.64 8.05 8.53
C PRO A 218 12.02 6.70 8.91
N VAL A 219 12.23 5.69 8.08
CA VAL A 219 11.63 4.37 8.29
C VAL A 219 12.05 3.75 9.63
N THR A 220 13.23 4.09 10.13
CA THR A 220 13.76 3.65 11.43
C THR A 220 12.90 4.07 12.63
N GLN A 221 12.05 5.10 12.48
CA GLN A 221 11.10 5.50 13.53
C GLN A 221 9.88 4.56 13.66
N PHE A 222 9.72 3.60 12.74
CA PHE A 222 8.66 2.60 12.77
C PHE A 222 9.23 1.24 13.22
N ARG A 223 9.54 1.12 14.51
CA ARG A 223 10.12 -0.10 15.09
C ARG A 223 9.26 -1.33 14.83
N LEU A 224 9.91 -2.48 14.76
CA LEU A 224 9.21 -3.78 14.68
C LEU A 224 8.42 -4.05 15.97
N GLN A 225 7.22 -4.58 15.80
CA GLN A 225 6.30 -4.93 16.87
C GLN A 225 5.77 -6.35 16.67
N LYS A 226 5.13 -6.91 17.69
CA LYS A 226 4.35 -8.13 17.53
C LYS A 226 3.04 -7.83 16.81
N ARG A 227 2.61 -8.74 15.93
CA ARG A 227 1.31 -8.69 15.26
C ARG A 227 0.17 -8.55 16.27
N ALA A 228 -0.94 -7.96 15.84
CA ALA A 228 -2.15 -7.74 16.64
C ALA A 228 -1.98 -6.78 17.82
N GLY A 229 -0.88 -6.00 17.87
CA GLY A 229 -0.72 -4.90 18.82
C GLY A 229 -1.57 -3.68 18.44
N MET A 230 -1.56 -2.66 19.30
CA MET A 230 -2.26 -1.39 19.06
C MET A 230 -1.51 -0.45 18.11
N GLY A 231 -0.22 -0.73 17.88
CA GLY A 231 0.61 0.09 17.01
C GLY A 231 1.15 1.36 17.68
N LEU A 232 1.80 2.19 16.84
CA LEU A 232 2.40 3.48 17.19
C LEU A 232 1.68 4.60 16.45
N ARG A 233 1.71 5.82 17.00
CA ARG A 233 1.19 6.99 16.29
C ARG A 233 2.11 7.35 15.12
N ALA A 234 1.55 7.46 13.91
CA ALA A 234 2.26 7.89 12.71
C ALA A 234 2.15 9.41 12.46
N MET A 235 1.08 10.05 12.93
CA MET A 235 0.81 11.45 12.70
C MET A 235 -0.02 12.05 13.85
N LYS A 236 0.24 13.32 14.17
CA LYS A 236 -0.63 14.14 15.02
C LYS A 236 -1.52 14.98 14.12
N PHE A 237 -2.82 14.78 14.19
CA PHE A 237 -3.78 15.60 13.45
C PHE A 237 -3.99 16.97 14.05
N ARG A 238 -4.27 17.98 13.24
CA ARG A 238 -4.62 19.33 13.69
C ARG A 238 -6.02 19.40 14.27
N THR A 239 -6.92 18.59 13.74
CA THR A 239 -8.32 18.49 14.17
C THR A 239 -8.72 17.03 14.28
N ASP A 240 -9.71 16.74 15.13
CA ASP A 240 -10.25 15.39 15.30
C ASP A 240 -11.04 14.89 14.07
N ALA A 241 -11.36 15.81 13.15
CA ALA A 241 -12.03 15.47 11.89
C ALA A 241 -11.08 15.01 10.79
N ASP A 242 -9.75 15.15 10.97
CA ASP A 242 -8.75 14.68 10.01
C ASP A 242 -8.46 13.19 10.21
N GLU A 243 -8.03 12.54 9.16
CA GLU A 243 -7.71 11.12 9.17
C GLU A 243 -6.52 10.80 8.26
N LEU A 244 -5.83 9.70 8.55
CA LEU A 244 -4.79 9.18 7.68
C LEU A 244 -5.41 8.62 6.40
N VAL A 245 -4.82 8.94 5.26
CA VAL A 245 -5.23 8.40 3.95
C VAL A 245 -4.10 7.71 3.20
N GLY A 246 -2.85 8.00 3.53
CA GLY A 246 -1.69 7.40 2.87
C GLY A 246 -0.55 7.11 3.84
N LEU A 247 0.00 5.91 3.70
CA LEU A 247 1.21 5.45 4.36
C LEU A 247 2.00 4.63 3.35
N ARG A 248 3.11 5.20 2.81
CA ARG A 248 3.89 4.58 1.73
C ARG A 248 5.38 4.64 2.05
N VAL A 249 6.06 3.53 1.88
CA VAL A 249 7.53 3.51 1.89
C VAL A 249 8.04 4.07 0.58
N LEU A 250 8.99 4.98 0.64
CA LEU A 250 9.57 5.62 -0.54
C LEU A 250 11.06 5.90 -0.36
N GLY A 251 11.77 5.86 -1.49
CA GLY A 251 13.18 6.21 -1.62
C GLY A 251 13.39 7.63 -2.13
N ALA A 252 14.65 8.01 -2.26
CA ALA A 252 15.04 9.27 -2.89
C ALA A 252 14.68 9.26 -4.39
N GLY A 253 14.29 10.42 -4.93
CA GLY A 253 13.99 10.60 -6.34
C GLY A 253 12.66 10.02 -6.82
N GLU A 254 11.92 9.34 -5.97
CA GLU A 254 10.60 8.81 -6.34
C GLU A 254 9.55 9.90 -6.49
N GLU A 255 8.57 9.65 -7.32
CA GLU A 255 7.45 10.55 -7.59
C GLU A 255 6.12 9.98 -7.11
N LEU A 256 5.22 10.86 -6.76
CA LEU A 256 3.92 10.57 -6.19
C LEU A 256 2.81 11.27 -6.97
N LEU A 257 1.67 10.60 -7.05
CA LEU A 257 0.38 11.22 -7.39
C LEU A 257 -0.44 11.38 -6.12
N LEU A 258 -0.83 12.60 -5.83
CA LEU A 258 -1.78 12.94 -4.79
C LEU A 258 -3.16 13.04 -5.45
N VAL A 259 -4.09 12.19 -5.05
CA VAL A 259 -5.42 12.09 -5.67
C VAL A 259 -6.47 12.56 -4.67
N SER A 260 -7.25 13.58 -5.04
CA SER A 260 -8.36 14.06 -4.21
C SER A 260 -9.67 13.31 -4.49
N GLU A 261 -10.65 13.40 -3.57
CA GLU A 261 -11.97 12.80 -3.74
C GLU A 261 -12.72 13.35 -4.96
N LYS A 262 -12.48 14.61 -5.32
CA LYS A 262 -13.05 15.25 -6.52
C LYS A 262 -12.27 14.97 -7.80
N GLY A 263 -11.25 14.11 -7.75
CA GLY A 263 -10.48 13.69 -8.92
C GLY A 263 -9.33 14.62 -9.31
N VAL A 264 -8.98 15.61 -8.49
CA VAL A 264 -7.81 16.45 -8.75
C VAL A 264 -6.54 15.63 -8.46
N ILE A 265 -5.66 15.55 -9.44
CA ILE A 265 -4.39 14.81 -9.34
C ILE A 265 -3.23 15.79 -9.40
N VAL A 266 -2.34 15.72 -8.42
CA VAL A 266 -1.11 16.50 -8.35
C VAL A 266 0.08 15.55 -8.31
N ARG A 267 1.04 15.74 -9.24
CA ARG A 267 2.32 15.02 -9.23
C ARG A 267 3.32 15.81 -8.40
N THR A 268 4.00 15.14 -7.50
CA THR A 268 5.05 15.73 -6.66
C THR A 268 6.23 14.79 -6.48
N SER A 269 7.42 15.35 -6.33
CA SER A 269 8.60 14.57 -5.97
C SER A 269 8.61 14.27 -4.47
N ALA A 270 9.00 13.06 -4.11
CA ALA A 270 9.26 12.68 -2.72
C ALA A 270 10.25 13.63 -2.05
N ASP A 271 11.26 14.10 -2.79
CA ASP A 271 12.32 14.99 -2.27
C ASP A 271 11.83 16.39 -1.92
N ALA A 272 10.72 16.82 -2.50
CA ALA A 272 10.07 18.09 -2.17
C ALA A 272 9.29 18.04 -0.84
N ILE A 273 9.05 16.86 -0.28
CA ILE A 273 8.32 16.67 0.98
C ILE A 273 9.30 16.73 2.14
N PRO A 274 9.12 17.63 3.13
CA PRO A 274 10.06 17.75 4.23
C PRO A 274 10.06 16.51 5.12
N GLN A 275 11.25 16.19 5.64
CA GLN A 275 11.43 15.19 6.67
C GLN A 275 10.99 15.75 8.03
N GLN A 276 10.20 14.97 8.75
CA GLN A 276 9.74 15.30 10.11
C GLN A 276 9.68 14.06 10.99
N SER A 277 9.55 14.25 12.29
CA SER A 277 9.35 13.15 13.23
C SER A 277 7.97 12.51 13.09
N ARG A 278 7.85 11.30 13.60
CA ARG A 278 6.59 10.52 13.60
C ARG A 278 5.46 11.29 14.31
N ALA A 279 5.74 12.01 15.39
CA ALA A 279 4.76 12.77 16.17
C ALA A 279 4.33 14.10 15.53
N ALA A 280 5.03 14.58 14.50
CA ALA A 280 4.71 15.84 13.84
C ALA A 280 3.42 15.79 13.03
N THR A 281 2.84 16.97 12.76
CA THR A 281 1.59 17.10 11.99
C THR A 281 1.81 17.08 10.48
N GLY A 282 3.01 17.42 10.01
CA GLY A 282 3.29 17.57 8.58
C GLY A 282 3.06 18.97 8.04
N VAL A 283 3.30 19.12 6.75
CA VAL A 283 3.08 20.34 5.98
C VAL A 283 2.02 20.11 4.91
N ARG A 284 1.55 21.18 4.28
CA ARG A 284 0.59 21.07 3.18
C ARG A 284 1.27 20.49 1.94
N LEU A 285 0.83 19.30 1.51
CA LEU A 285 1.27 18.63 0.29
C LEU A 285 0.47 19.09 -0.93
N GLN A 286 -0.85 19.26 -0.74
CA GLN A 286 -1.78 19.66 -1.78
C GLN A 286 -2.72 20.74 -1.25
N ARG A 287 -2.99 21.76 -2.07
CA ARG A 287 -4.04 22.72 -1.80
C ARG A 287 -5.36 22.16 -2.30
N LEU A 288 -6.24 21.85 -1.38
CA LEU A 288 -7.56 21.29 -1.66
C LEU A 288 -8.60 22.40 -1.74
N ASP A 289 -9.53 22.29 -2.67
CA ASP A 289 -10.69 23.17 -2.76
C ASP A 289 -11.65 22.95 -1.59
N LYS A 290 -12.56 23.91 -1.38
CA LYS A 290 -13.55 23.81 -0.32
C LYS A 290 -14.41 22.54 -0.49
N GLY A 291 -14.42 21.72 0.54
CA GLY A 291 -15.17 20.45 0.57
C GLY A 291 -14.53 19.34 -0.27
N ASP A 292 -13.25 19.48 -0.63
CA ASP A 292 -12.44 18.39 -1.17
C ASP A 292 -11.52 17.80 -0.10
N ARG A 293 -11.09 16.57 -0.30
CA ARG A 293 -10.20 15.82 0.60
C ARG A 293 -9.19 15.03 -0.21
N LEU A 294 -7.99 14.86 0.34
CA LEU A 294 -7.05 13.88 -0.22
C LEU A 294 -7.65 12.47 -0.01
N ALA A 295 -7.72 11.69 -1.08
CA ALA A 295 -8.31 10.35 -1.07
C ALA A 295 -7.23 9.26 -1.09
N ASP A 296 -6.13 9.47 -1.82
CA ASP A 296 -5.08 8.47 -1.97
C ASP A 296 -3.75 9.10 -2.35
N VAL A 297 -2.69 8.34 -2.12
CA VAL A 297 -1.32 8.63 -2.54
C VAL A 297 -0.79 7.42 -3.30
N VAL A 298 -0.39 7.65 -4.55
CA VAL A 298 0.08 6.60 -5.46
C VAL A 298 1.53 6.85 -5.83
N LEU A 299 2.41 5.86 -5.66
CA LEU A 299 3.78 5.90 -6.18
C LEU A 299 3.73 5.78 -7.71
N VAL A 300 4.46 6.65 -8.40
CA VAL A 300 4.66 6.53 -9.84
C VAL A 300 5.77 5.52 -10.06
N PRO A 301 5.53 4.42 -10.80
CA PRO A 301 6.60 3.50 -11.15
C PRO A 301 7.71 4.24 -11.93
N PRO A 302 9.00 3.86 -11.74
CA PRO A 302 10.06 4.38 -12.59
C PRO A 302 9.70 4.11 -14.06
N GLU A 303 9.89 5.10 -14.93
CA GLU A 303 9.72 4.92 -16.37
C GLU A 303 10.67 3.79 -16.78
N ALA A 304 10.16 2.79 -17.50
CA ALA A 304 11.00 1.80 -18.13
C ALA A 304 11.94 2.58 -19.09
N GLU A 305 13.26 2.43 -18.91
CA GLU A 305 14.23 2.96 -19.85
C GLU A 305 13.84 2.39 -21.22
N THR A 306 13.30 3.21 -22.09
CA THR A 306 13.15 2.87 -23.49
C THR A 306 14.56 2.90 -24.06
N ASP A 307 15.07 1.73 -24.41
CA ASP A 307 16.27 1.55 -25.27
C ASP A 307 15.99 2.15 -26.66
N ASP A 308 15.87 3.46 -26.73
CA ASP A 308 15.74 4.23 -27.97
C ASP A 308 17.06 4.94 -28.31
N ASP A 309 18.18 4.25 -28.16
CA ASP A 309 19.47 4.70 -28.70
C ASP A 309 20.09 3.57 -29.55
N ASN A 310 19.44 3.26 -30.68
CA ASN A 310 20.22 2.66 -31.78
C ASN A 310 19.47 2.74 -33.12
N GLU A 311 19.41 3.93 -33.71
CA GLU A 311 19.40 4.10 -35.17
C GLU A 311 20.02 5.46 -35.52
N ALA A 312 21.30 5.43 -35.81
CA ALA A 312 21.99 6.46 -36.59
C ALA A 312 22.88 5.78 -37.61
#